data_98be669bc4776d9ec6f2cf933d89dcd8
#
_entry.id   98be669bc4776d9ec6f2cf933d89dcd8
#
_cell.length_a   1.000
_cell.length_b   1.000
_cell.length_c   1.000
_cell.angle_alpha   90.00
_cell.angle_beta   90.00
_cell.angle_gamma   90.00
#
_symmetry.space_group_name_H-M   'P 1'
#
loop_
_entity.id
_entity.type
_entity.pdbx_description
1 polymer ?
#
loop_
_entity_poly.entity_id
_entity_poly.type
_entity_poly.pdbx_seq_one_letter_code
_entity_poly.pdbx_strand_id
1 'polypeptide(L)'
;MRLIIDALAARNTQRLNKTIQISNRGINPGSGVGNHRTGITSDNIGVPVIAVGVPTVIDAATIIGDVTKDYENIPKHLSDMYVTPKDIDENIRITAEIIAESINELVYA
;
A
#
# COMPACT_ATOMS: atom_id res chain seq x y z
N MET A 1 13.77 -15.15 8.29
CA MET A 1 13.24 -14.04 7.48
C MET A 1 11.71 -14.03 7.52
N ARG A 2 11.13 -12.88 7.63
CA ARG A 2 9.66 -12.71 7.54
C ARG A 2 9.31 -11.96 6.28
N LEU A 3 8.34 -12.46 5.54
CA LEU A 3 7.73 -11.81 4.40
C LEU A 3 6.37 -11.28 4.82
N ILE A 4 6.13 -9.98 4.62
CA ILE A 4 4.89 -9.32 5.00
C ILE A 4 4.28 -8.70 3.76
N ILE A 5 2.99 -8.95 3.54
CA ILE A 5 2.25 -8.41 2.40
C ILE A 5 1.10 -7.57 2.96
N ASP A 6 0.99 -6.33 2.49
CA ASP A 6 -0.04 -5.42 2.98
C ASP A 6 -0.58 -4.52 1.85
N ALA A 7 -1.82 -4.09 2.02
CA ALA A 7 -2.42 -3.08 1.17
C ALA A 7 -2.10 -1.70 1.73
N LEU A 8 -1.71 -0.79 0.87
CA LEU A 8 -1.27 0.57 1.23
C LEU A 8 -2.21 1.61 0.64
N ALA A 9 -2.13 2.83 1.17
CA ALA A 9 -2.70 3.99 0.52
C ALA A 9 -1.69 4.56 -0.49
N ALA A 10 -2.16 4.88 -1.69
CA ALA A 10 -1.35 5.50 -2.71
C ALA A 10 -1.09 6.97 -2.38
N ARG A 11 0.08 7.48 -2.73
CA ARG A 11 0.45 8.89 -2.57
C ARG A 11 0.05 9.75 -3.76
N ASN A 12 -0.27 9.11 -4.88
CA ASN A 12 -0.81 9.78 -6.06
C ASN A 12 -1.64 8.79 -6.88
N THR A 13 -2.48 9.31 -7.77
CA THR A 13 -3.39 8.49 -8.57
C THR A 13 -2.67 7.58 -9.56
N GLN A 14 -1.47 7.95 -9.99
CA GLN A 14 -0.69 7.18 -10.97
C GLN A 14 -0.16 5.88 -10.38
N ARG A 15 0.04 5.82 -9.07
CA ARG A 15 0.52 4.62 -8.39
C ARG A 15 -0.60 3.70 -7.91
N LEU A 16 -1.82 4.22 -7.84
CA LEU A 16 -2.97 3.48 -7.34
C LEU A 16 -3.16 2.19 -8.14
N ASN A 17 -2.99 1.07 -7.46
CA ASN A 17 -3.15 -0.28 -8.01
C ASN A 17 -2.27 -0.59 -9.25
N LYS A 18 -1.19 0.15 -9.44
CA LYS A 18 -0.29 0.00 -10.60
C LYS A 18 1.14 -0.33 -10.21
N THR A 19 1.45 -0.33 -8.92
CA THR A 19 2.80 -0.57 -8.43
C THR A 19 2.79 -1.61 -7.33
N ILE A 20 3.92 -2.29 -7.19
CA ILE A 20 4.21 -3.16 -6.06
C ILE A 20 5.46 -2.60 -5.41
N GLN A 21 5.38 -2.30 -4.12
CA GLN A 21 6.50 -1.73 -3.37
C GLN A 21 7.16 -2.81 -2.54
N ILE A 22 8.47 -2.88 -2.61
CA ILE A 22 9.24 -3.87 -1.85
C ILE A 22 10.24 -3.11 -0.97
N SER A 23 10.30 -3.45 0.31
CA SER A 23 11.17 -2.80 1.27
C SER A 23 11.73 -3.80 2.28
N ASN A 24 12.97 -3.56 2.70
CA ASN A 24 13.58 -4.29 3.81
C ASN A 24 13.54 -3.53 5.14
N ARG A 25 12.86 -2.37 5.18
CA ARG A 25 12.79 -1.52 6.37
C ARG A 25 11.62 -1.86 7.29
N GLY A 26 10.75 -2.78 6.86
CA GLY A 26 9.55 -3.11 7.62
C GLY A 26 8.33 -2.31 7.19
N ILE A 27 7.26 -2.42 7.95
CA ILE A 27 5.95 -1.89 7.60
C ILE A 27 5.18 -1.49 8.85
N ASN A 28 4.32 -0.49 8.73
CA ASN A 28 3.33 -0.11 9.73
C ASN A 28 1.94 -0.50 9.22
N PRO A 29 1.41 -1.68 9.61
CA PRO A 29 0.13 -2.15 9.08
C PRO A 29 -1.00 -1.18 9.37
N GLY A 30 -1.81 -0.88 8.35
CA GLY A 30 -2.98 -0.01 8.48
C GLY A 30 -2.68 1.47 8.60
N SER A 31 -1.42 1.90 8.58
CA SER A 31 -1.08 3.33 8.71
C SER A 31 -1.61 4.18 7.56
N GLY A 32 -1.70 3.62 6.36
CA GLY A 32 -2.22 4.32 5.19
C GLY A 32 -3.69 4.69 5.29
N VAL A 33 -4.45 4.02 6.14
CA VAL A 33 -5.89 4.30 6.37
C VAL A 33 -6.15 4.81 7.78
N GLY A 34 -5.14 5.38 8.42
CA GLY A 34 -5.27 5.98 9.76
C GLY A 34 -5.33 4.98 10.91
N ASN A 35 -5.16 3.71 10.65
CA ASN A 35 -5.17 2.67 11.67
C ASN A 35 -3.72 2.35 12.08
N HIS A 36 -3.18 3.16 12.99
CA HIS A 36 -1.79 3.06 13.41
C HIS A 36 -1.58 1.87 14.35
N ARG A 37 -0.93 0.85 13.86
CA ARG A 37 -0.49 -0.31 14.65
C ARG A 37 1.02 -0.25 14.84
N THR A 38 1.52 -1.06 15.78
CA THR A 38 2.97 -1.22 15.96
C THR A 38 3.63 -1.67 14.66
N GLY A 39 4.67 -0.98 14.26
CA GLY A 39 5.43 -1.33 13.07
C GLY A 39 6.06 -2.71 13.17
N ILE A 40 6.15 -3.40 12.04
CA ILE A 40 6.83 -4.68 11.93
C ILE A 40 8.16 -4.42 11.23
N THR A 41 9.26 -4.48 12.01
CA THR A 41 10.61 -4.21 11.52
C THR A 41 11.55 -5.31 11.97
N SER A 42 12.72 -5.39 11.35
CA SER A 42 13.75 -6.34 11.77
C SER A 42 14.15 -6.15 13.23
N ASP A 43 14.19 -4.90 13.70
CA ASP A 43 14.54 -4.58 15.07
C ASP A 43 13.47 -5.06 16.06
N ASN A 44 12.19 -4.93 15.72
CA ASN A 44 11.09 -5.29 16.61
C ASN A 44 10.92 -6.81 16.76
N ILE A 45 11.15 -7.57 15.70
CA ILE A 45 10.90 -9.02 15.72
C ILE A 45 12.18 -9.85 15.72
N GLY A 46 13.35 -9.22 15.63
CA GLY A 46 14.65 -9.90 15.75
C GLY A 46 15.07 -10.76 14.58
N VAL A 47 14.36 -10.68 13.44
CA VAL A 47 14.70 -11.39 12.20
C VAL A 47 14.58 -10.45 11.02
N PRO A 48 15.29 -10.70 9.91
CA PRO A 48 15.15 -9.90 8.71
C PRO A 48 13.71 -9.88 8.20
N VAL A 49 13.25 -8.70 7.75
CA VAL A 49 11.89 -8.48 7.23
C VAL A 49 11.97 -7.98 5.81
N ILE A 50 11.15 -8.55 4.93
CA ILE A 50 10.86 -8.02 3.61
C ILE A 50 9.37 -7.70 3.57
N ALA A 51 9.04 -6.45 3.29
CA ALA A 51 7.67 -6.00 3.17
C ALA A 51 7.31 -5.78 1.71
N VAL A 52 6.14 -6.28 1.32
CA VAL A 52 5.56 -6.09 -0.02
C VAL A 52 4.27 -5.32 0.16
N GLY A 53 4.19 -4.13 -0.42
CA GLY A 53 3.02 -3.27 -0.32
C GLY A 53 2.38 -3.01 -1.68
N VAL A 54 1.06 -3.02 -1.72
CA VAL A 54 0.29 -2.71 -2.93
C VAL A 54 -0.64 -1.55 -2.62
N PRO A 55 -0.51 -0.40 -3.31
CA PRO A 55 -1.42 0.73 -3.10
C PRO A 55 -2.78 0.43 -3.74
N THR A 56 -3.79 0.20 -2.90
CA THR A 56 -5.12 -0.20 -3.33
C THR A 56 -6.19 0.88 -3.17
N VAL A 57 -5.90 1.89 -2.37
CA VAL A 57 -6.81 3.01 -2.09
C VAL A 57 -6.05 4.33 -2.12
N ILE A 58 -6.77 5.42 -2.27
CA ILE A 58 -6.23 6.78 -2.15
C ILE A 58 -7.26 7.65 -1.45
N ASP A 59 -6.83 8.57 -0.58
CA ASP A 59 -7.78 9.47 0.04
C ASP A 59 -8.24 10.56 -0.95
N ALA A 60 -9.46 11.05 -0.76
CA ALA A 60 -10.06 12.03 -1.66
C ALA A 60 -9.30 13.36 -1.64
N ALA A 61 -8.74 13.75 -0.50
CA ALA A 61 -7.96 14.97 -0.39
C ALA A 61 -6.72 14.93 -1.28
N THR A 62 -6.03 13.81 -1.35
CA THR A 62 -4.87 13.63 -2.22
C THR A 62 -5.25 13.79 -3.69
N ILE A 63 -6.38 13.22 -4.10
CA ILE A 63 -6.87 13.35 -5.48
C ILE A 63 -7.10 14.82 -5.83
N ILE A 64 -7.81 15.54 -4.97
CA ILE A 64 -8.13 16.94 -5.20
C ILE A 64 -6.85 17.79 -5.22
N GLY A 65 -5.94 17.56 -4.29
CA GLY A 65 -4.66 18.26 -4.26
C GLY A 65 -3.83 18.03 -5.52
N ASP A 66 -3.80 16.82 -6.03
CA ASP A 66 -3.07 16.47 -7.25
C ASP A 66 -3.65 17.18 -8.48
N VAL A 67 -4.98 17.25 -8.57
CA VAL A 67 -5.67 17.87 -9.71
C VAL A 67 -5.58 19.40 -9.66
N THR A 68 -5.80 20.00 -8.50
CA THR A 68 -5.83 21.46 -8.32
C THR A 68 -4.44 22.06 -8.08
N LYS A 69 -3.46 21.24 -7.70
CA LYS A 69 -2.13 21.68 -7.24
C LYS A 69 -2.20 22.54 -5.98
N ASP A 70 -3.27 22.39 -5.20
CA ASP A 70 -3.49 23.11 -3.95
C ASP A 70 -3.90 22.10 -2.87
N TYR A 71 -2.99 21.84 -1.94
CA TYR A 71 -3.18 20.88 -0.85
C TYR A 71 -3.64 21.54 0.44
N GLU A 72 -3.69 22.88 0.49
CA GLU A 72 -4.01 23.62 1.70
C GLU A 72 -5.51 23.91 1.89
N ASN A 73 -6.23 24.12 0.79
CA ASN A 73 -7.64 24.54 0.81
C ASN A 73 -8.60 23.37 0.58
N ILE A 74 -8.28 22.22 1.16
CA ILE A 74 -9.09 21.02 1.02
C ILE A 74 -9.88 20.80 2.31
N PRO A 75 -11.21 20.56 2.24
CA PRO A 75 -11.99 20.23 3.42
C PRO A 75 -11.41 18.99 4.14
N LYS A 76 -11.27 19.11 5.47
CA LYS A 76 -10.61 18.06 6.27
C LYS A 76 -11.28 16.70 6.18
N HIS A 77 -12.61 16.65 6.04
CA HIS A 77 -13.33 15.39 5.99
C HIS A 77 -12.95 14.53 4.77
N LEU A 78 -12.41 15.13 3.71
CA LEU A 78 -11.98 14.40 2.52
C LEU A 78 -10.73 13.57 2.77
N SER A 79 -9.93 13.89 3.78
CA SER A 79 -8.79 13.06 4.18
C SER A 79 -9.21 11.74 4.82
N ASP A 80 -10.45 11.66 5.30
CA ASP A 80 -11.01 10.44 5.88
C ASP A 80 -11.84 9.62 4.88
N MET A 81 -11.93 10.06 3.64
CA MET A 81 -12.65 9.36 2.57
C MET A 81 -11.67 8.69 1.62
N TYR A 82 -11.83 7.39 1.43
CA TYR A 82 -10.96 6.60 0.58
C TYR A 82 -11.65 6.20 -0.72
N VAL A 83 -10.89 6.23 -1.80
CA VAL A 83 -11.34 5.90 -3.15
C VAL A 83 -10.52 4.72 -3.64
N THR A 84 -11.19 3.81 -4.32
CA THR A 84 -10.54 2.67 -4.96
C THR A 84 -11.03 2.57 -6.41
N PRO A 85 -10.22 2.02 -7.33
CA PRO A 85 -10.66 1.86 -8.72
C PRO A 85 -11.88 0.96 -8.83
N LYS A 86 -12.72 1.20 -9.83
CA LYS A 86 -13.92 0.39 -10.08
C LYS A 86 -13.61 -1.08 -10.34
N ASP A 87 -12.45 -1.36 -10.94
CA ASP A 87 -11.98 -2.69 -11.29
C ASP A 87 -11.04 -3.30 -10.24
N ILE A 88 -11.12 -2.82 -8.99
CA ILE A 88 -10.20 -3.21 -7.92
C ILE A 88 -10.17 -4.71 -7.70
N ASP A 89 -11.31 -5.39 -7.75
CA ASP A 89 -11.38 -6.83 -7.50
C ASP A 89 -10.56 -7.61 -8.52
N GLU A 90 -10.68 -7.27 -9.78
CA GLU A 90 -9.91 -7.90 -10.86
C GLU A 90 -8.42 -7.58 -10.73
N ASN A 91 -8.09 -6.33 -10.45
CA ASN A 91 -6.70 -5.91 -10.32
C ASN A 91 -6.01 -6.53 -9.11
N ILE A 92 -6.71 -6.68 -7.99
CA ILE A 92 -6.18 -7.35 -6.80
C ILE A 92 -5.93 -8.83 -7.11
N ARG A 93 -6.85 -9.48 -7.83
CA ARG A 93 -6.68 -10.87 -8.22
C ARG A 93 -5.41 -11.07 -9.04
N ILE A 94 -5.21 -10.24 -10.05
CA ILE A 94 -4.01 -10.28 -10.91
C ILE A 94 -2.75 -10.03 -10.09
N THR A 95 -2.75 -8.99 -9.25
CA THR A 95 -1.61 -8.65 -8.42
C THR A 95 -1.27 -9.77 -7.43
N ALA A 96 -2.27 -10.38 -6.82
CA ALA A 96 -2.09 -11.49 -5.90
C ALA A 96 -1.49 -12.72 -6.61
N GLU A 97 -1.92 -13.01 -7.83
CA GLU A 97 -1.33 -14.08 -8.64
C GLU A 97 0.15 -13.82 -8.95
N ILE A 98 0.49 -12.59 -9.33
CA ILE A 98 1.87 -12.20 -9.61
C ILE A 98 2.75 -12.38 -8.36
N ILE A 99 2.28 -11.91 -7.21
CA ILE A 99 3.02 -12.04 -5.95
C ILE A 99 3.18 -13.52 -5.58
N ALA A 100 2.11 -14.30 -5.67
CA ALA A 100 2.15 -15.73 -5.34
C ALA A 100 3.11 -16.51 -6.23
N GLU A 101 3.09 -16.27 -7.54
CA GLU A 101 4.02 -16.89 -8.48
C GLU A 101 5.46 -16.51 -8.19
N SER A 102 5.72 -15.23 -7.88
CA SER A 102 7.05 -14.74 -7.56
C SER A 102 7.60 -15.40 -6.29
N ILE A 103 6.76 -15.56 -5.27
CA ILE A 103 7.15 -16.25 -4.03
C ILE A 103 7.45 -17.72 -4.30
N ASN A 104 6.61 -18.39 -5.08
CA ASN A 104 6.80 -19.80 -5.43
C ASN A 104 8.12 -20.01 -6.19
N GLU A 105 8.47 -19.13 -7.11
CA GLU A 105 9.74 -19.20 -7.82
C GLU A 105 10.93 -19.07 -6.86
N LEU A 106 10.84 -18.17 -5.88
CA LEU A 106 11.90 -18.00 -4.88
C LEU A 106 12.06 -19.21 -3.98
N VAL A 107 10.96 -19.85 -3.60
CA VAL A 107 10.97 -20.99 -2.67
C VAL A 107 11.39 -22.28 -3.35
N TYR A 108 11.00 -22.49 -4.61
CA TYR A 108 11.21 -23.74 -5.33
C TYR A 108 12.26 -23.64 -6.46
N ALA A 109 12.94 -22.52 -6.54
CA ALA A 109 14.01 -22.32 -7.53
C ALA A 109 15.30 -23.14 -7.17
#